data_5207e050ac90d10f47c62817234ed84e
#
_entry.id   5207e050ac90d10f47c62817234ed84e
#
_cell.length_a   1.000
_cell.length_b   1.000
_cell.length_c   1.000
_cell.angle_alpha   90.00
_cell.angle_beta   90.00
_cell.angle_gamma   90.00
#
_symmetry.space_group_name_H-M   'P 1'
#
loop_
_entity.id
_entity.type
_entity.pdbx_description
1 polymer ?
#
loop_
_entity_poly.entity_id
_entity_poly.type
_entity_poly.pdbx_seq_one_letter_code
_entity_poly.pdbx_strand_id
1 'polypeptide(L)'
;MLDSYTFEDTVNCFLSFTSGKKYATIYADPPWQFSNRTGKMAPENKRLNRYSTMKLEDIEKLPVSDVAADKCHLYLWVPNALLPEGLEVMKAWGFSYKTNIIWEKVRKDGMPDGRGVGFYFRNVTEILLFGIKGDKNRTLDPGRSQVNLIRSIKREHSRKPDEFISLIEKCSPGPYLELFARGDRQNWDMWGNQATADYEPTWSTYSNHTVSLKETLI
;
A
#
# COMPACT_ATOMS: atom_id res chain seq x y z
N MET A 1 -13.62 -27.85 -11.22
CA MET A 1 -13.96 -26.49 -11.67
C MET A 1 -13.54 -25.57 -10.52
N LEU A 2 -12.49 -24.78 -10.73
CA LEU A 2 -12.11 -23.73 -9.76
C LEU A 2 -13.16 -22.63 -9.94
N ASP A 3 -14.00 -22.43 -8.95
CA ASP A 3 -14.96 -21.33 -8.92
C ASP A 3 -14.20 -20.02 -9.12
N SER A 4 -14.54 -19.29 -10.18
CA SER A 4 -13.93 -18.00 -10.47
C SER A 4 -14.42 -17.00 -9.43
N TYR A 5 -13.58 -16.69 -8.47
CA TYR A 5 -13.86 -15.67 -7.45
C TYR A 5 -14.20 -14.35 -8.14
N THR A 6 -15.40 -13.85 -7.91
CA THR A 6 -15.92 -12.63 -8.54
C THR A 6 -15.59 -11.39 -7.74
N PHE A 7 -15.76 -10.20 -8.33
CA PHE A 7 -15.65 -8.96 -7.58
C PHE A 7 -16.70 -8.86 -6.46
N GLU A 8 -17.90 -9.37 -6.70
CA GLU A 8 -18.97 -9.42 -5.70
C GLU A 8 -18.58 -10.28 -4.49
N ASP A 9 -17.93 -11.41 -4.71
CA ASP A 9 -17.37 -12.24 -3.63
C ASP A 9 -16.32 -11.49 -2.81
N THR A 10 -15.50 -10.68 -3.49
CA THR A 10 -14.49 -9.82 -2.83
C THR A 10 -15.17 -8.78 -1.93
N VAL A 11 -16.21 -8.12 -2.43
CA VAL A 11 -16.98 -7.12 -1.65
C VAL A 11 -17.67 -7.78 -0.46
N ASN A 12 -18.32 -8.93 -0.66
CA ASN A 12 -18.99 -9.66 0.40
C ASN A 12 -18.01 -10.14 1.47
N CYS A 13 -16.84 -10.64 1.07
CA CYS A 13 -15.76 -11.01 1.98
C CYS A 13 -15.28 -9.80 2.81
N PHE A 14 -15.06 -8.64 2.15
CA PHE A 14 -14.63 -7.42 2.81
C PHE A 14 -15.65 -6.93 3.85
N LEU A 15 -16.92 -6.84 3.48
CA LEU A 15 -17.99 -6.39 4.38
C LEU A 15 -18.21 -7.36 5.54
N SER A 16 -18.12 -8.66 5.29
CA SER A 16 -18.20 -9.69 6.33
C SER A 16 -17.02 -9.59 7.31
N PHE A 17 -15.80 -9.39 6.81
CA PHE A 17 -14.60 -9.23 7.63
C PHE A 17 -14.70 -8.00 8.54
N THR A 18 -15.16 -6.89 8.01
CA THR A 18 -15.26 -5.65 8.77
C THR A 18 -16.45 -5.62 9.73
N SER A 19 -17.49 -6.45 9.47
CA SER A 19 -18.61 -6.76 10.40
C SER A 19 -19.19 -5.57 11.16
N GLY A 20 -19.47 -4.46 10.45
CA GLY A 20 -20.03 -3.23 11.04
C GLY A 20 -19.04 -2.36 11.82
N LYS A 21 -17.77 -2.74 11.90
CA LYS A 21 -16.72 -1.90 12.49
C LYS A 21 -16.51 -0.63 11.67
N LYS A 22 -16.08 0.44 12.34
CA LYS A 22 -15.67 1.72 11.73
C LYS A 22 -14.23 2.02 12.12
N TYR A 23 -13.43 2.39 11.11
CA TYR A 23 -12.00 2.64 11.28
C TYR A 23 -11.68 4.12 11.19
N ALA A 24 -10.87 4.61 12.12
CA ALA A 24 -10.39 5.99 12.11
C ALA A 24 -9.12 6.16 11.26
N THR A 25 -8.45 5.06 10.93
CA THR A 25 -7.29 5.04 10.03
C THR A 25 -7.35 3.81 9.13
N ILE A 26 -7.18 4.05 7.83
CA ILE A 26 -7.11 3.01 6.79
C ILE A 26 -5.79 3.15 6.07
N TYR A 27 -5.08 2.03 5.91
CA TYR A 27 -3.83 1.91 5.15
C TYR A 27 -4.01 0.89 4.05
N ALA A 28 -3.66 1.22 2.81
CA ALA A 28 -3.95 0.38 1.66
C ALA A 28 -2.78 0.32 0.67
N ASP A 29 -2.49 -0.88 0.17
CA ASP A 29 -1.54 -1.13 -0.92
C ASP A 29 -2.23 -1.98 -2.01
N PRO A 30 -3.13 -1.38 -2.82
CA PRO A 30 -3.88 -2.12 -3.82
C PRO A 30 -2.97 -2.84 -4.82
N PRO A 31 -3.37 -4.01 -5.32
CA PRO A 31 -2.64 -4.74 -6.35
C PRO A 31 -2.89 -4.11 -7.73
N TRP A 32 -2.30 -2.94 -7.96
CA TRP A 32 -2.49 -2.12 -9.15
C TRP A 32 -2.21 -2.87 -10.45
N GLN A 33 -3.11 -2.74 -11.42
CA GLN A 33 -2.91 -3.23 -12.77
C GLN A 33 -2.33 -2.14 -13.66
N PHE A 34 -1.18 -2.42 -14.28
CA PHE A 34 -0.59 -1.52 -15.28
C PHE A 34 -1.09 -1.88 -16.67
N SER A 35 -1.80 -0.98 -17.33
CA SER A 35 -2.17 -1.13 -18.74
C SER A 35 -1.06 -0.56 -19.64
N ASN A 36 -0.33 -1.42 -20.35
CA ASN A 36 0.62 -0.97 -21.35
C ASN A 36 -0.02 -0.93 -22.74
N ARG A 37 -0.16 0.26 -23.31
CA ARG A 37 -0.66 0.48 -24.68
C ARG A 37 0.27 -0.05 -25.78
N THR A 38 1.53 -0.38 -25.48
CA THR A 38 2.54 -0.67 -26.51
C THR A 38 2.79 -2.15 -26.76
N GLY A 39 2.09 -3.07 -26.08
CA GLY A 39 2.23 -4.52 -26.28
C GLY A 39 3.60 -5.12 -25.93
N LYS A 40 4.62 -4.30 -25.70
CA LYS A 40 5.92 -4.76 -25.18
C LYS A 40 5.85 -4.79 -23.66
N MET A 41 5.96 -5.97 -23.09
CA MET A 41 5.99 -6.13 -21.64
C MET A 41 7.20 -5.39 -21.07
N ALA A 42 6.94 -4.29 -20.36
CA ALA A 42 7.95 -3.69 -19.50
C ALA A 42 8.45 -4.71 -18.47
N PRO A 43 9.72 -4.62 -18.02
CA PRO A 43 10.24 -5.52 -16.98
C PRO A 43 9.34 -5.60 -15.75
N GLU A 44 8.61 -4.52 -15.43
CA GLU A 44 7.60 -4.49 -14.39
C GLU A 44 6.43 -5.44 -14.66
N ASN A 45 5.95 -5.57 -15.91
CA ASN A 45 4.85 -6.47 -16.26
C ASN A 45 5.23 -7.96 -16.14
N LYS A 46 6.48 -8.34 -16.37
CA LYS A 46 6.94 -9.70 -16.04
C LYS A 46 6.86 -10.01 -14.55
N ARG A 47 6.88 -8.99 -13.70
CA ARG A 47 6.72 -9.12 -12.25
C ARG A 47 5.25 -9.24 -11.85
N LEU A 48 4.32 -8.64 -12.59
CA LEU A 48 2.88 -8.66 -12.33
C LEU A 48 2.22 -10.02 -12.60
N ASN A 49 2.80 -10.86 -13.46
CA ASN A 49 2.32 -12.23 -13.67
C ASN A 49 2.45 -13.14 -12.42
N ARG A 50 2.96 -12.62 -11.31
CA ARG A 50 3.12 -13.36 -10.05
C ARG A 50 2.03 -13.10 -9.02
N TYR A 51 1.20 -12.07 -9.22
CA TYR A 51 0.08 -11.73 -8.36
C TYR A 51 -1.16 -11.47 -9.19
N SER A 52 -2.31 -11.87 -8.68
CA SER A 52 -3.58 -11.40 -9.21
C SER A 52 -3.65 -9.88 -9.01
N THR A 53 -3.65 -9.12 -10.10
CA THR A 53 -3.89 -7.69 -10.07
C THR A 53 -5.39 -7.43 -10.09
N MET A 54 -5.81 -6.29 -9.53
CA MET A 54 -7.19 -5.84 -9.54
C MET A 54 -7.35 -4.72 -10.57
N LYS A 55 -8.45 -4.70 -11.31
CA LYS A 55 -8.77 -3.60 -12.23
C LYS A 55 -9.00 -2.32 -11.44
N LEU A 56 -8.66 -1.17 -12.03
CA LEU A 56 -8.87 0.13 -11.40
C LEU A 56 -10.32 0.32 -10.96
N GLU A 57 -11.27 0.00 -11.84
CA GLU A 57 -12.71 0.08 -11.58
C GLU A 57 -13.16 -0.75 -10.37
N ASP A 58 -12.54 -1.90 -10.15
CA ASP A 58 -12.85 -2.78 -9.00
C ASP A 58 -12.24 -2.21 -7.71
N ILE A 59 -11.04 -1.62 -7.79
CA ILE A 59 -10.44 -0.92 -6.65
C ILE A 59 -11.32 0.27 -6.24
N GLU A 60 -11.76 1.09 -7.20
CA GLU A 60 -12.63 2.24 -6.94
C GLU A 60 -13.97 1.86 -6.31
N LYS A 61 -14.56 0.74 -6.76
CA LYS A 61 -15.86 0.24 -6.29
C LYS A 61 -15.80 -0.46 -4.93
N LEU A 62 -14.61 -0.75 -4.39
CA LEU A 62 -14.51 -1.36 -3.06
C LEU A 62 -15.15 -0.41 -2.03
N PRO A 63 -16.11 -0.86 -1.17
CA PRO A 63 -16.90 0.02 -0.31
C PRO A 63 -16.13 0.48 0.94
N VAL A 64 -14.95 1.08 0.73
CA VAL A 64 -14.08 1.58 1.80
C VAL A 64 -14.73 2.71 2.58
N SER A 65 -15.53 3.55 1.91
CA SER A 65 -16.31 4.61 2.58
C SER A 65 -17.26 4.06 3.65
N ASP A 66 -17.77 2.84 3.48
CA ASP A 66 -18.75 2.24 4.37
C ASP A 66 -18.14 1.76 5.69
N VAL A 67 -16.84 1.51 5.70
CA VAL A 67 -16.10 1.08 6.90
C VAL A 67 -15.28 2.23 7.53
N ALA A 68 -15.15 3.34 6.82
CA ALA A 68 -14.49 4.53 7.35
C ALA A 68 -15.38 5.24 8.39
N ALA A 69 -14.81 5.61 9.53
CA ALA A 69 -15.45 6.47 10.51
C ALA A 69 -15.75 7.87 9.93
N ASP A 70 -16.58 8.66 10.60
CA ASP A 70 -16.90 10.05 10.19
C ASP A 70 -15.65 10.92 10.07
N LYS A 71 -14.66 10.68 10.95
CA LYS A 71 -13.31 11.23 10.85
C LYS A 71 -12.35 10.07 10.63
N CYS A 72 -11.79 10.00 9.43
CA CYS A 72 -10.89 8.91 9.05
C CYS A 72 -9.70 9.44 8.25
N HIS A 73 -8.53 8.87 8.50
CA HIS A 73 -7.32 9.08 7.72
C HIS A 73 -7.13 7.94 6.74
N LEU A 74 -6.79 8.24 5.49
CA LEU A 74 -6.42 7.26 4.48
C LEU A 74 -4.95 7.44 4.10
N TYR A 75 -4.22 6.34 4.11
CA TYR A 75 -2.87 6.20 3.59
C TYR A 75 -2.91 5.21 2.42
N LEU A 76 -2.69 5.69 1.20
CA LEU A 76 -2.84 4.89 -0.03
C LEU A 76 -1.53 4.84 -0.80
N TRP A 77 -0.93 3.65 -0.92
CA TRP A 77 0.23 3.43 -1.77
C TRP A 77 -0.14 3.49 -3.24
N VAL A 78 0.62 4.28 -3.98
CA VAL A 78 0.41 4.46 -5.42
C VAL A 78 1.75 4.42 -6.14
N PRO A 79 1.89 3.59 -7.19
CA PRO A 79 3.04 3.67 -8.08
C PRO A 79 3.14 5.04 -8.74
N ASN A 80 4.34 5.57 -8.92
CA ASN A 80 4.55 6.89 -9.53
C ASN A 80 3.81 7.07 -10.88
N ALA A 81 3.74 6.00 -11.69
CA ALA A 81 3.09 6.03 -12.99
C ALA A 81 1.55 6.05 -12.93
N LEU A 82 0.96 5.73 -11.77
CA LEU A 82 -0.49 5.64 -11.54
C LEU A 82 -0.97 6.70 -10.55
N LEU A 83 -0.24 7.81 -10.42
CA LEU A 83 -0.63 8.88 -9.49
C LEU A 83 -2.02 9.46 -9.80
N PRO A 84 -2.42 9.74 -11.05
CA PRO A 84 -3.79 10.19 -11.35
C PRO A 84 -4.84 9.17 -10.89
N GLU A 85 -4.65 7.89 -11.21
CA GLU A 85 -5.54 6.80 -10.83
C GLU A 85 -5.64 6.65 -9.30
N GLY A 86 -4.52 6.83 -8.60
CA GLY A 86 -4.51 6.81 -7.13
C GLY A 86 -5.34 7.94 -6.51
N LEU A 87 -5.35 9.13 -7.12
CA LEU A 87 -6.19 10.25 -6.69
C LEU A 87 -7.68 9.98 -6.99
N GLU A 88 -7.99 9.31 -8.11
CA GLU A 88 -9.35 8.89 -8.45
C GLU A 88 -9.88 7.86 -7.44
N VAL A 89 -9.10 6.84 -7.12
CA VAL A 89 -9.44 5.84 -6.08
C VAL A 89 -9.68 6.53 -4.72
N MET A 90 -8.77 7.43 -4.31
CA MET A 90 -8.94 8.15 -3.05
C MET A 90 -10.25 8.93 -3.01
N LYS A 91 -10.62 9.60 -4.10
CA LYS A 91 -11.87 10.33 -4.25
C LYS A 91 -13.08 9.38 -4.26
N ALA A 92 -13.01 8.27 -4.97
CA ALA A 92 -14.07 7.26 -5.03
C ALA A 92 -14.38 6.66 -3.65
N TRP A 93 -13.34 6.47 -2.81
CA TRP A 93 -13.48 6.02 -1.43
C TRP A 93 -13.97 7.11 -0.46
N GLY A 94 -14.25 8.33 -0.95
CA GLY A 94 -14.81 9.43 -0.16
C GLY A 94 -13.78 10.23 0.64
N PHE A 95 -12.51 10.18 0.25
CA PHE A 95 -11.44 10.94 0.92
C PHE A 95 -10.98 12.14 0.09
N SER A 96 -10.64 13.23 0.79
CA SER A 96 -10.01 14.41 0.21
C SER A 96 -8.51 14.33 0.36
N TYR A 97 -7.77 14.34 -0.75
CA TYR A 97 -6.30 14.41 -0.75
C TYR A 97 -5.79 15.64 0.01
N LYS A 98 -4.74 15.48 0.80
CA LYS A 98 -4.11 16.58 1.54
C LYS A 98 -2.62 16.70 1.26
N THR A 99 -1.90 15.60 1.28
CA THR A 99 -0.45 15.56 1.07
C THR A 99 -0.01 14.13 0.75
N ASN A 100 1.28 13.91 0.65
CA ASN A 100 1.86 12.58 0.49
C ASN A 100 3.10 12.42 1.35
N ILE A 101 3.50 11.16 1.54
CA ILE A 101 4.77 10.79 2.13
C ILE A 101 5.55 10.03 1.06
N ILE A 102 6.80 10.37 0.87
CA ILE A 102 7.67 9.73 -0.11
C ILE A 102 8.55 8.69 0.59
N TRP A 103 8.55 7.48 0.07
CA TRP A 103 9.58 6.50 0.38
C TRP A 103 10.71 6.62 -0.62
N GLU A 104 11.87 7.07 -0.18
CA GLU A 104 13.11 6.98 -0.95
C GLU A 104 13.79 5.64 -0.66
N LYS A 105 13.94 4.82 -1.70
CA LYS A 105 14.63 3.54 -1.63
C LYS A 105 16.13 3.77 -1.71
N VAL A 106 16.84 3.41 -0.65
CA VAL A 106 18.30 3.55 -0.60
C VAL A 106 18.98 2.19 -0.55
N ARG A 107 20.26 2.18 -0.92
CA ARG A 107 21.18 1.05 -0.76
C ARG A 107 21.78 1.05 0.65
N LYS A 108 22.58 0.02 0.98
CA LYS A 108 23.33 -0.07 2.26
C LYS A 108 24.27 1.13 2.50
N ASP A 109 24.80 1.72 1.43
CA ASP A 109 25.67 2.89 1.47
C ASP A 109 24.89 4.23 1.60
N GLY A 110 23.57 4.18 1.75
CA GLY A 110 22.69 5.35 1.86
C GLY A 110 22.44 6.09 0.54
N MET A 111 23.04 5.66 -0.57
CA MET A 111 22.77 6.24 -1.88
C MET A 111 21.45 5.73 -2.47
N PRO A 112 20.77 6.50 -3.35
CA PRO A 112 19.53 6.07 -3.99
C PRO A 112 19.67 4.72 -4.68
N ASP A 113 18.65 3.85 -4.57
CA ASP A 113 18.64 2.51 -5.20
C ASP A 113 18.31 2.59 -6.69
N GLY A 114 19.21 3.12 -7.48
CA GLY A 114 19.07 3.29 -8.93
C GLY A 114 19.29 2.02 -9.78
N ARG A 115 19.20 0.82 -9.20
CA ARG A 115 19.47 -0.46 -9.90
C ARG A 115 18.32 -0.94 -10.79
N GLY A 116 17.14 -0.35 -10.68
CA GLY A 116 16.01 -0.65 -11.56
C GLY A 116 16.17 -0.05 -12.96
N VAL A 117 15.31 -0.47 -13.88
CA VAL A 117 15.14 0.15 -15.20
C VAL A 117 13.79 0.88 -15.22
N GLY A 118 13.71 1.96 -16.01
CA GLY A 118 12.47 2.71 -16.20
C GLY A 118 12.40 3.21 -17.64
N PHE A 119 11.19 3.48 -18.15
CA PHE A 119 11.01 4.01 -19.49
C PHE A 119 11.54 5.44 -19.65
N TYR A 120 11.36 6.25 -18.61
CA TYR A 120 11.80 7.65 -18.59
C TYR A 120 12.91 7.85 -17.58
N PHE A 121 12.58 7.57 -16.31
CA PHE A 121 13.52 7.68 -15.19
C PHE A 121 13.53 6.38 -14.38
N ARG A 122 14.64 6.10 -13.69
CA ARG A 122 14.73 5.01 -12.71
C ARG A 122 14.01 5.44 -11.44
N ASN A 123 12.89 4.79 -11.15
CA ASN A 123 12.12 5.10 -9.96
C ASN A 123 12.83 4.59 -8.69
N VAL A 124 13.33 5.50 -7.91
CA VAL A 124 13.90 5.25 -6.58
C VAL A 124 12.92 5.59 -5.46
N THR A 125 11.73 6.08 -5.80
CA THR A 125 10.70 6.49 -4.86
C THR A 125 9.41 5.71 -5.04
N GLU A 126 8.64 5.61 -3.96
CA GLU A 126 7.21 5.28 -3.98
C GLU A 126 6.42 6.33 -3.21
N ILE A 127 5.16 6.51 -3.58
CA ILE A 127 4.30 7.56 -3.04
C ILE A 127 3.24 6.93 -2.16
N LEU A 128 3.13 7.41 -0.91
CA LEU A 128 2.03 7.14 -0.01
C LEU A 128 1.15 8.40 0.06
N LEU A 129 0.00 8.37 -0.61
CA LEU A 129 -0.97 9.47 -0.57
C LEU A 129 -1.60 9.53 0.83
N PHE A 130 -1.79 10.73 1.35
CA PHE A 130 -2.54 10.98 2.56
C PHE A 130 -3.80 11.78 2.27
N GLY A 131 -4.94 11.23 2.64
CA GLY A 131 -6.26 11.85 2.54
C GLY A 131 -7.04 11.78 3.83
N ILE A 132 -8.06 12.62 3.94
CA ILE A 132 -8.95 12.66 5.09
C ILE A 132 -10.42 12.58 4.69
N LYS A 133 -11.23 11.97 5.54
CA LYS A 133 -12.68 12.05 5.58
C LYS A 133 -13.08 12.84 6.82
N GLY A 134 -14.11 13.68 6.70
CA GLY A 134 -14.59 14.54 7.78
C GLY A 134 -13.87 15.88 7.91
N ASP A 135 -14.59 16.86 8.43
CA ASP A 135 -14.10 18.23 8.59
C ASP A 135 -13.09 18.36 9.74
N LYS A 136 -12.08 19.23 9.55
CA LYS A 136 -11.05 19.56 10.56
C LYS A 136 -10.34 18.32 11.11
N ASN A 137 -10.23 17.27 10.30
CA ASN A 137 -9.58 16.03 10.66
C ASN A 137 -8.07 16.16 10.43
N ARG A 138 -7.33 16.60 11.45
CA ARG A 138 -5.88 16.76 11.40
C ARG A 138 -5.18 15.53 11.97
N THR A 139 -3.92 15.34 11.58
CA THR A 139 -3.03 14.38 12.25
C THR A 139 -2.89 14.73 13.74
N LEU A 140 -2.58 13.71 14.54
CA LEU A 140 -2.24 13.88 15.96
C LEU A 140 -1.01 14.80 16.11
N ASP A 141 -0.84 15.42 17.27
CA ASP A 141 0.21 16.41 17.50
C ASP A 141 1.63 15.94 17.14
N PRO A 142 2.08 14.72 17.46
CA PRO A 142 3.39 14.24 17.03
C PRO A 142 3.57 14.19 15.52
N GLY A 143 2.48 13.96 14.77
CA GLY A 143 2.50 13.90 13.30
C GLY A 143 2.71 15.25 12.63
N ARG A 144 2.43 16.35 13.33
CA ARG A 144 2.53 17.71 12.74
C ARG A 144 3.96 18.19 12.54
N SER A 145 4.89 17.62 13.26
CA SER A 145 6.34 17.88 13.09
C SER A 145 7.03 16.82 12.22
N GLN A 146 6.31 15.79 11.78
CA GLN A 146 6.86 14.72 10.97
C GLN A 146 7.13 15.19 9.54
N VAL A 147 8.35 14.99 9.06
CA VAL A 147 8.66 15.24 7.64
C VAL A 147 8.03 14.16 6.75
N ASN A 148 7.69 14.53 5.54
CA ASN A 148 7.02 13.65 4.58
C ASN A 148 8.00 12.85 3.70
N LEU A 149 9.13 12.46 4.25
CA LEU A 149 10.15 11.65 3.58
C LEU A 149 10.66 10.57 4.52
N ILE A 150 10.62 9.32 4.05
CA ILE A 150 11.26 8.18 4.72
C ILE A 150 12.30 7.60 3.78
N ARG A 151 13.52 7.43 4.28
CA ARG A 151 14.62 6.78 3.57
C ARG A 151 14.87 5.43 4.21
N SER A 152 14.70 4.36 3.46
CA SER A 152 15.02 3.02 3.95
C SER A 152 15.44 2.06 2.83
N ILE A 153 16.10 0.98 3.24
CA ILE A 153 16.51 -0.08 2.32
C ILE A 153 15.25 -0.81 1.85
N LYS A 154 15.23 -1.15 0.57
CA LYS A 154 14.17 -1.94 -0.04
C LYS A 154 14.04 -3.29 0.68
N ARG A 155 12.81 -3.64 1.01
CA ARG A 155 12.46 -4.94 1.59
C ARG A 155 12.24 -6.00 0.50
N GLU A 156 11.86 -7.21 0.89
CA GLU A 156 11.43 -8.29 0.00
C GLU A 156 10.28 -7.83 -0.91
N HIS A 157 9.85 -8.69 -1.83
CA HIS A 157 8.95 -8.32 -2.91
C HIS A 157 7.72 -7.53 -2.46
N SER A 158 7.65 -6.26 -2.92
CA SER A 158 6.53 -5.32 -2.69
C SER A 158 6.18 -5.05 -1.22
N ARG A 159 6.94 -5.57 -0.23
CA ARG A 159 6.73 -5.23 1.17
C ARG A 159 7.13 -3.78 1.42
N LYS A 160 6.22 -3.06 2.04
CA LYS A 160 6.48 -1.68 2.48
C LYS A 160 7.27 -1.68 3.78
N PRO A 161 8.10 -0.66 4.03
CA PRO A 161 8.87 -0.56 5.27
C PRO A 161 7.98 -0.43 6.51
N ASP A 162 8.35 -1.11 7.59
CA ASP A 162 7.60 -1.09 8.86
C ASP A 162 7.64 0.29 9.53
N GLU A 163 8.60 1.14 9.16
CA GLU A 163 8.73 2.53 9.58
C GLU A 163 7.49 3.35 9.26
N PHE A 164 6.77 3.01 8.17
CA PHE A 164 5.50 3.67 7.82
C PHE A 164 4.40 3.35 8.82
N ILE A 165 4.35 2.14 9.35
CA ILE A 165 3.36 1.76 10.35
C ILE A 165 3.56 2.56 11.64
N SER A 166 4.80 2.63 12.12
CA SER A 166 5.15 3.42 13.31
C SER A 166 4.84 4.91 13.11
N LEU A 167 5.03 5.44 11.89
CA LEU A 167 4.66 6.80 11.55
C LEU A 167 3.13 6.98 11.57
N ILE A 168 2.39 6.06 10.95
CA ILE A 168 0.92 6.12 10.89
C ILE A 168 0.34 6.10 12.30
N GLU A 169 0.78 5.21 13.18
CA GLU A 169 0.30 5.10 14.56
C GLU A 169 0.58 6.37 15.39
N LYS A 170 1.69 7.05 15.12
CA LYS A 170 2.01 8.34 15.75
C LYS A 170 1.15 9.49 15.22
N CYS A 171 0.75 9.43 13.96
CA CYS A 171 0.08 10.54 13.27
C CYS A 171 -1.43 10.41 13.25
N SER A 172 -1.99 9.24 13.51
CA SER A 172 -3.39 8.94 13.25
C SER A 172 -3.99 8.06 14.35
N PRO A 173 -5.27 8.26 14.70
CA PRO A 173 -5.93 7.46 15.73
C PRO A 173 -6.38 6.10 15.19
N GLY A 174 -6.44 5.09 16.07
CA GLY A 174 -7.16 3.83 15.79
C GLY A 174 -8.68 3.98 16.03
N PRO A 175 -9.47 2.98 15.67
CA PRO A 175 -9.07 1.65 15.15
C PRO A 175 -8.44 1.71 13.76
N TYR A 176 -7.52 0.75 13.51
CA TYR A 176 -6.75 0.67 12.27
C TYR A 176 -7.21 -0.49 11.40
N LEU A 177 -7.26 -0.26 10.07
CA LEU A 177 -7.50 -1.28 9.05
C LEU A 177 -6.38 -1.23 8.00
N GLU A 178 -5.75 -2.37 7.71
CA GLU A 178 -4.89 -2.53 6.53
C GLU A 178 -5.62 -3.32 5.45
N LEU A 179 -5.72 -2.73 4.26
CA LEU A 179 -6.30 -3.34 3.07
C LEU A 179 -5.21 -3.92 2.17
N PHE A 180 -5.49 -5.08 1.58
CA PHE A 180 -4.54 -5.85 0.76
C PHE A 180 -3.31 -6.27 1.55
N ALA A 181 -3.53 -6.57 2.81
CA ALA A 181 -2.53 -6.85 3.82
C ALA A 181 -1.74 -8.14 3.55
N ARG A 182 -0.53 -8.18 4.12
CA ARG A 182 0.33 -9.37 4.17
C ARG A 182 0.78 -9.63 5.59
N GLY A 183 0.58 -10.86 6.05
CA GLY A 183 0.81 -11.21 7.43
C GLY A 183 -0.25 -10.64 8.37
N ASP A 184 0.04 -10.66 9.64
CA ASP A 184 -0.77 -10.05 10.70
C ASP A 184 0.00 -8.95 11.42
N ARG A 185 -0.74 -8.11 12.15
CA ARG A 185 -0.16 -7.04 12.98
C ARG A 185 -1.04 -6.78 14.19
N GLN A 186 -0.39 -6.70 15.34
CA GLN A 186 -1.08 -6.37 16.57
C GLN A 186 -1.78 -5.01 16.47
N ASN A 187 -3.00 -4.91 17.00
CA ASN A 187 -3.85 -3.71 17.00
C ASN A 187 -4.37 -3.25 15.64
N TRP A 188 -4.17 -4.03 14.59
CA TRP A 188 -4.68 -3.78 13.25
C TRP A 188 -5.64 -4.88 12.83
N ASP A 189 -6.75 -4.51 12.20
CA ASP A 189 -7.52 -5.47 11.42
C ASP A 189 -6.88 -5.56 10.02
N MET A 190 -6.55 -6.78 9.58
CA MET A 190 -5.76 -7.05 8.38
C MET A 190 -6.62 -7.76 7.35
N TRP A 191 -6.94 -7.11 6.24
CA TRP A 191 -7.70 -7.73 5.15
C TRP A 191 -6.86 -7.84 3.88
N GLY A 192 -6.74 -9.07 3.35
CA GLY A 192 -5.99 -9.37 2.14
C GLY A 192 -5.76 -10.87 1.94
N ASN A 193 -5.42 -11.27 0.73
CA ASN A 193 -5.21 -12.69 0.38
C ASN A 193 -4.00 -13.33 1.10
N GLN A 194 -3.11 -12.51 1.65
CA GLN A 194 -1.91 -12.93 2.37
C GLN A 194 -1.91 -12.45 3.83
N ALA A 195 -3.07 -12.01 4.32
CA ALA A 195 -3.26 -11.56 5.71
C ALA A 195 -3.41 -12.77 6.64
N THR A 196 -2.37 -13.58 6.74
CA THR A 196 -2.32 -14.80 7.55
C THR A 196 -1.13 -14.77 8.50
N ALA A 197 -1.28 -15.35 9.68
CA ALA A 197 -0.23 -15.39 10.71
C ALA A 197 1.00 -16.22 10.29
N ASP A 198 0.83 -17.12 9.32
CA ASP A 198 1.87 -17.96 8.75
C ASP A 198 2.55 -17.34 7.51
N TYR A 199 2.25 -16.09 7.19
CA TYR A 199 2.90 -15.40 6.08
C TYR A 199 4.40 -15.24 6.32
N GLU A 200 5.19 -15.86 5.45
CA GLU A 200 6.65 -15.72 5.45
C GLU A 200 7.12 -14.88 4.26
N PRO A 201 7.78 -13.73 4.50
CA PRO A 201 8.39 -12.93 3.45
C PRO A 201 9.49 -13.73 2.74
N THR A 202 9.49 -13.74 1.40
CA THR A 202 10.53 -14.43 0.62
C THR A 202 11.35 -13.47 -0.22
N TRP A 203 12.66 -13.73 -0.27
CA TRP A 203 13.61 -12.97 -1.08
C TRP A 203 13.90 -13.62 -2.44
N SER A 204 13.37 -14.81 -2.69
CA SER A 204 13.70 -15.63 -3.87
C SER A 204 13.53 -14.91 -5.21
N THR A 205 12.67 -13.91 -5.27
CA THR A 205 12.39 -13.13 -6.48
C THR A 205 13.33 -11.94 -6.69
N TYR A 206 14.22 -11.64 -5.73
CA TYR A 206 15.14 -10.49 -5.73
C TYR A 206 16.59 -10.86 -5.43
N SER A 207 16.98 -12.11 -5.67
CA SER A 207 18.30 -12.63 -5.33
C SER A 207 19.48 -11.75 -5.78
N ASN A 208 19.32 -10.99 -6.87
CA ASN A 208 20.36 -10.14 -7.42
C ASN A 208 20.38 -8.70 -6.88
N HIS A 209 19.39 -8.29 -6.05
CA HIS A 209 19.19 -6.86 -5.73
C HIS A 209 18.90 -6.57 -4.27
N THR A 210 18.74 -7.59 -3.44
CA THR A 210 18.32 -7.45 -2.05
C THR A 210 19.21 -8.26 -1.12
N VAL A 211 19.34 -7.77 0.09
CA VAL A 211 20.08 -8.43 1.16
C VAL A 211 19.12 -9.37 1.89
N SER A 212 19.54 -10.57 2.18
CA SER A 212 18.80 -11.49 3.04
C SER A 212 18.63 -10.91 4.44
N LEU A 213 17.45 -11.07 5.03
CA LEU A 213 17.21 -10.68 6.42
C LEU A 213 18.16 -11.37 7.41
N LYS A 214 18.67 -12.56 7.05
CA LYS A 214 19.67 -13.30 7.85
C LYS A 214 21.02 -12.61 7.94
N GLU A 215 21.33 -11.69 7.02
CA GLU A 215 22.58 -10.92 7.02
C GLU A 215 22.48 -9.58 7.76
N THR A 216 21.29 -9.23 8.23
CA THR A 216 21.05 -7.94 8.93
C THR A 216 21.09 -8.09 10.46
N LEU A 217 21.28 -9.30 10.98
CA LEU A 217 21.32 -9.64 12.41
C LEU A 217 22.74 -9.95 12.91
N ILE A 218 23.79 -9.49 12.21
CA ILE A 218 25.16 -9.54 12.68
C ILE A 218 25.70 -8.13 12.82
#